data_8f9b9ef188a31a3fb48f7a561d87eb1c
#
_entry.id   8f9b9ef188a31a3fb48f7a561d87eb1c
#
_cell.length_a   1.000
_cell.length_b   1.000
_cell.length_c   1.000
_cell.angle_alpha   90.00
_cell.angle_beta   90.00
_cell.angle_gamma   90.00
#
_symmetry.space_group_name_H-M   'P 1'
#
loop_
_entity.id
_entity.type
_entity.pdbx_description
1 polymer ?
#
loop_
_entity_poly.entity_id
_entity_poly.type
_entity_poly.pdbx_seq_one_letter_code
_entity_poly.pdbx_strand_id
1 'polypeptide(L)'
;ENDDGLPSFRLEHLTRANGIEHSNAHDAMADVYATIAMAKLVKTAQPRLFEYLLSHRSKQKLMTLIDVPQMKPLVHISGMFGAWRGNTSWVAPLAWHPDNRNAVIMVDLAGDISPLLELNSDTLRERLYTPKEALGDLPAVPVKLVHINKCPVLAQANTLRPEDADRLGINRQHCLDNLKVLRDNPQVREKVVAIFAEAEPFVPSENVDAQLYNGFFSDADRAAMNIVLQTDPRNLPALDITFADKRIEKLMFNYRARNYPGTLDEAEQERWLQHRRNVFTPEFLNSYAQELEMLYGQYEGNAEKQALLKALFQYAQEIV
;
A
#
# COMPACT_ATOMS: atom_id res chain seq x y z
N GLU A 1 0.30 -21.37 10.43
CA GLU A 1 -0.05 -20.80 11.74
C GLU A 1 1.09 -19.90 12.21
N ASN A 2 0.77 -18.88 12.99
CA ASN A 2 1.74 -18.07 13.71
C ASN A 2 2.17 -18.79 15.01
N ASP A 3 3.01 -18.14 15.82
CA ASP A 3 3.51 -18.73 17.07
C ASP A 3 2.40 -18.93 18.14
N ASP A 4 1.24 -18.28 17.97
CA ASP A 4 0.04 -18.43 18.83
C ASP A 4 -0.93 -19.51 18.29
N GLY A 5 -0.57 -20.23 17.23
CA GLY A 5 -1.43 -21.23 16.59
C GLY A 5 -2.56 -20.67 15.73
N LEU A 6 -2.54 -19.37 15.42
CA LEU A 6 -3.55 -18.72 14.60
C LEU A 6 -3.17 -18.78 13.10
N PRO A 7 -4.17 -18.82 12.18
CA PRO A 7 -3.90 -18.75 10.75
C PRO A 7 -3.06 -17.53 10.38
N SER A 8 -1.97 -17.75 9.64
CA SER A 8 -1.08 -16.69 9.19
C SER A 8 -0.71 -16.84 7.73
N PHE A 9 -0.68 -15.69 7.03
CA PHE A 9 -0.31 -15.57 5.62
C PHE A 9 0.99 -14.79 5.42
N ARG A 10 1.75 -14.57 6.50
CA ARG A 10 3.09 -13.97 6.40
C ARG A 10 4.03 -14.92 5.68
N LEU A 11 4.90 -14.37 4.81
CA LEU A 11 5.83 -15.16 3.99
C LEU A 11 6.71 -16.07 4.86
N GLU A 12 7.25 -15.57 5.95
CA GLU A 12 8.08 -16.31 6.92
C GLU A 12 7.36 -17.52 7.54
N HIS A 13 6.05 -17.39 7.86
CA HIS A 13 5.27 -18.50 8.40
C HIS A 13 4.92 -19.53 7.31
N LEU A 14 4.64 -19.07 6.10
CA LEU A 14 4.35 -19.93 4.96
C LEU A 14 5.59 -20.71 4.53
N THR A 15 6.75 -20.08 4.46
CA THR A 15 8.02 -20.75 4.09
C THR A 15 8.41 -21.78 5.14
N ARG A 16 8.34 -21.44 6.43
CA ARG A 16 8.60 -22.36 7.55
C ARG A 16 7.69 -23.59 7.48
N ALA A 17 6.38 -23.38 7.28
CA ALA A 17 5.40 -24.46 7.22
C ALA A 17 5.59 -25.40 6.02
N ASN A 18 6.28 -24.96 4.98
CA ASN A 18 6.53 -25.73 3.75
C ASN A 18 8.00 -26.14 3.56
N GLY A 19 8.85 -25.99 4.60
CA GLY A 19 10.26 -26.38 4.55
C GLY A 19 11.09 -25.57 3.54
N ILE A 20 10.69 -24.35 3.25
CA ILE A 20 11.41 -23.43 2.36
C ILE A 20 12.38 -22.61 3.22
N GLU A 21 13.66 -22.60 2.82
CA GLU A 21 14.68 -21.80 3.49
C GLU A 21 14.40 -20.30 3.38
N HIS A 22 14.34 -19.63 4.52
CA HIS A 22 14.12 -18.19 4.61
C HIS A 22 14.78 -17.64 5.89
N SER A 23 16.09 -17.94 6.04
CA SER A 23 16.87 -17.66 7.27
C SER A 23 17.09 -16.17 7.54
N ASN A 24 17.12 -15.35 6.48
CA ASN A 24 17.33 -13.89 6.56
C ASN A 24 16.05 -13.15 6.16
N ALA A 25 14.93 -13.41 6.85
CA ALA A 25 13.71 -12.66 6.65
C ALA A 25 13.99 -11.15 6.80
N HIS A 26 13.38 -10.34 5.92
CA HIS A 26 13.60 -8.90 5.77
C HIS A 26 14.89 -8.49 5.01
N ASP A 27 15.72 -9.44 4.56
CA ASP A 27 16.67 -9.18 3.48
C ASP A 27 15.95 -9.24 2.14
N ALA A 28 16.14 -8.20 1.31
CA ALA A 28 15.38 -8.05 0.07
C ALA A 28 15.55 -9.23 -0.90
N MET A 29 16.74 -9.81 -0.99
CA MET A 29 17.00 -10.97 -1.87
C MET A 29 16.46 -12.26 -1.27
N ALA A 30 16.54 -12.43 0.06
CA ALA A 30 15.97 -13.59 0.74
C ALA A 30 14.44 -13.63 0.55
N ASP A 31 13.76 -12.50 0.69
CA ASP A 31 12.30 -12.38 0.46
C ASP A 31 11.93 -12.69 -1.01
N VAL A 32 12.73 -12.26 -1.98
CA VAL A 32 12.54 -12.58 -3.41
C VAL A 32 12.67 -14.08 -3.65
N TYR A 33 13.73 -14.74 -3.15
CA TYR A 33 13.91 -16.19 -3.31
C TYR A 33 12.81 -16.99 -2.63
N ALA A 34 12.40 -16.60 -1.42
CA ALA A 34 11.29 -17.19 -0.70
C ALA A 34 9.97 -17.06 -1.48
N THR A 35 9.69 -15.89 -2.05
CA THR A 35 8.51 -15.64 -2.90
C THR A 35 8.52 -16.52 -4.15
N ILE A 36 9.68 -16.66 -4.83
CA ILE A 36 9.81 -17.54 -5.99
C ILE A 36 9.59 -19.00 -5.61
N ALA A 37 10.14 -19.45 -4.47
CA ALA A 37 9.95 -20.81 -3.99
C ALA A 37 8.48 -21.10 -3.66
N MET A 38 7.78 -20.17 -2.99
CA MET A 38 6.34 -20.27 -2.75
C MET A 38 5.53 -20.31 -4.06
N ALA A 39 5.87 -19.48 -5.04
CA ALA A 39 5.21 -19.50 -6.34
C ALA A 39 5.41 -20.84 -7.08
N LYS A 40 6.61 -21.42 -7.02
CA LYS A 40 6.90 -22.77 -7.55
C LYS A 40 6.08 -23.84 -6.84
N LEU A 41 6.00 -23.78 -5.50
CA LEU A 41 5.19 -24.68 -4.71
C LEU A 41 3.72 -24.66 -5.14
N VAL A 42 3.12 -23.45 -5.22
CA VAL A 42 1.73 -23.29 -5.68
C VAL A 42 1.55 -23.82 -7.10
N LYS A 43 2.48 -23.51 -8.01
CA LYS A 43 2.44 -24.02 -9.41
C LYS A 43 2.46 -25.54 -9.48
N THR A 44 3.23 -26.19 -8.63
CA THR A 44 3.36 -27.65 -8.60
C THR A 44 2.13 -28.30 -7.94
N ALA A 45 1.71 -27.78 -6.79
CA ALA A 45 0.61 -28.35 -6.01
C ALA A 45 -0.77 -28.05 -6.60
N GLN A 46 -0.96 -26.86 -7.18
CA GLN A 46 -2.23 -26.36 -7.70
C GLN A 46 -2.05 -25.66 -9.07
N PRO A 47 -1.66 -26.38 -10.12
CA PRO A 47 -1.31 -25.78 -11.40
C PRO A 47 -2.45 -24.97 -12.04
N ARG A 48 -3.70 -25.44 -11.92
CA ARG A 48 -4.87 -24.72 -12.44
C ARG A 48 -5.10 -23.38 -11.73
N LEU A 49 -4.91 -23.35 -10.40
CA LEU A 49 -4.99 -22.12 -9.63
C LEU A 49 -3.89 -21.13 -10.04
N PHE A 50 -2.66 -21.63 -10.17
CA PHE A 50 -1.52 -20.81 -10.59
C PHE A 50 -1.76 -20.19 -11.97
N GLU A 51 -2.18 -20.98 -12.96
CA GLU A 51 -2.50 -20.49 -14.32
C GLU A 51 -3.65 -19.48 -14.31
N TYR A 52 -4.68 -19.74 -13.50
CA TYR A 52 -5.78 -18.79 -13.35
C TYR A 52 -5.28 -17.45 -12.82
N LEU A 53 -4.54 -17.42 -11.71
CA LEU A 53 -4.02 -16.19 -11.12
C LEU A 53 -3.05 -15.49 -12.05
N LEU A 54 -2.13 -16.21 -12.69
CA LEU A 54 -1.18 -15.67 -13.66
C LEU A 54 -1.89 -15.00 -14.84
N SER A 55 -2.95 -15.64 -15.36
CA SER A 55 -3.73 -15.09 -16.46
C SER A 55 -4.55 -13.87 -16.05
N HIS A 56 -5.07 -13.82 -14.82
CA HIS A 56 -5.88 -12.72 -14.28
C HIS A 56 -5.06 -11.59 -13.64
N ARG A 57 -3.72 -11.61 -13.76
CA ARG A 57 -2.91 -10.42 -13.46
C ARG A 57 -3.19 -9.24 -14.39
N SER A 58 -3.76 -9.52 -15.56
CA SER A 58 -4.15 -8.51 -16.55
C SER A 58 -5.40 -7.76 -16.10
N LYS A 59 -5.30 -6.42 -15.99
CA LYS A 59 -6.44 -5.54 -15.75
C LYS A 59 -7.61 -5.80 -16.70
N GLN A 60 -7.33 -6.03 -17.97
CA GLN A 60 -8.36 -6.29 -18.99
C GLN A 60 -9.14 -7.56 -18.68
N LYS A 61 -8.46 -8.64 -18.29
CA LYS A 61 -9.13 -9.87 -17.88
C LYS A 61 -9.95 -9.71 -16.61
N LEU A 62 -9.44 -8.99 -15.61
CA LEU A 62 -10.20 -8.70 -14.38
C LEU A 62 -11.47 -7.91 -14.68
N MET A 63 -11.41 -6.94 -15.58
CA MET A 63 -12.60 -6.17 -15.99
C MET A 63 -13.70 -7.05 -16.56
N THR A 64 -13.39 -8.15 -17.25
CA THR A 64 -14.42 -9.06 -17.79
C THR A 64 -15.20 -9.82 -16.70
N LEU A 65 -14.68 -9.90 -15.48
CA LEU A 65 -15.37 -10.51 -14.34
C LEU A 65 -16.35 -9.54 -13.65
N ILE A 66 -16.11 -8.23 -13.79
CA ILE A 66 -16.79 -7.20 -13.02
C ILE A 66 -18.02 -6.69 -13.77
N ASP A 67 -19.20 -6.99 -13.24
CA ASP A 67 -20.48 -6.52 -13.79
C ASP A 67 -21.15 -5.64 -12.71
N VAL A 68 -20.89 -4.33 -12.78
CA VAL A 68 -21.47 -3.33 -11.88
C VAL A 68 -22.97 -3.18 -12.08
N PRO A 69 -23.52 -3.11 -13.33
CA PRO A 69 -24.96 -3.00 -13.52
C PRO A 69 -25.77 -4.09 -12.82
N GLN A 70 -25.36 -5.35 -12.96
CA GLN A 70 -26.06 -6.48 -12.37
C GLN A 70 -25.58 -6.83 -10.96
N MET A 71 -24.55 -6.12 -10.43
CA MET A 71 -23.87 -6.48 -9.17
C MET A 71 -23.54 -7.98 -9.10
N LYS A 72 -22.92 -8.51 -10.19
CA LYS A 72 -22.60 -9.93 -10.26
C LYS A 72 -21.63 -10.32 -9.15
N PRO A 73 -22.00 -11.27 -8.27
CA PRO A 73 -21.13 -11.60 -7.14
C PRO A 73 -19.86 -12.32 -7.59
N LEU A 74 -18.78 -12.04 -6.89
CA LEU A 74 -17.45 -12.60 -7.10
C LEU A 74 -16.90 -13.13 -5.78
N VAL A 75 -15.98 -14.10 -5.85
CA VAL A 75 -15.10 -14.44 -4.73
C VAL A 75 -13.91 -13.47 -4.76
N HIS A 76 -13.58 -12.91 -3.61
CA HIS A 76 -12.40 -12.06 -3.43
C HIS A 76 -11.57 -12.54 -2.25
N ILE A 77 -10.23 -12.53 -2.41
CA ILE A 77 -9.30 -12.84 -1.34
C ILE A 77 -8.56 -11.55 -0.95
N SER A 78 -8.64 -11.19 0.33
CA SER A 78 -8.00 -10.00 0.88
C SER A 78 -7.84 -10.12 2.39
N GLY A 79 -6.68 -9.67 2.92
CA GLY A 79 -6.42 -9.62 4.37
C GLY A 79 -7.49 -8.88 5.18
N MET A 80 -8.23 -7.95 4.56
CA MET A 80 -9.31 -7.22 5.23
C MET A 80 -10.48 -8.10 5.69
N PHE A 81 -10.68 -9.29 5.11
CA PHE A 81 -11.75 -10.20 5.52
C PHE A 81 -11.40 -11.04 6.75
N GLY A 82 -10.13 -10.98 7.19
CA GLY A 82 -9.64 -11.70 8.36
C GLY A 82 -9.19 -13.13 8.08
N ALA A 83 -8.13 -13.55 8.75
CA ALA A 83 -7.53 -14.88 8.61
C ALA A 83 -8.48 -16.00 9.02
N TRP A 84 -9.40 -15.73 9.95
CA TRP A 84 -10.41 -16.69 10.40
C TRP A 84 -11.37 -17.15 9.29
N ARG A 85 -11.57 -16.32 8.24
CA ARG A 85 -12.31 -16.69 7.01
C ARG A 85 -11.37 -17.08 5.86
N GLY A 86 -10.13 -17.45 6.13
CA GLY A 86 -9.12 -17.66 5.09
C GLY A 86 -8.93 -16.45 4.17
N ASN A 87 -9.12 -15.23 4.70
CA ASN A 87 -9.09 -13.97 3.95
C ASN A 87 -10.05 -13.92 2.74
N THR A 88 -11.13 -14.69 2.76
CA THR A 88 -12.06 -14.88 1.64
C THR A 88 -13.43 -14.30 1.93
N SER A 89 -14.07 -13.71 0.92
CA SER A 89 -15.49 -13.40 0.97
C SER A 89 -16.13 -13.40 -0.43
N TRP A 90 -17.46 -13.49 -0.45
CA TRP A 90 -18.24 -13.06 -1.59
C TRP A 90 -18.39 -11.55 -1.56
N VAL A 91 -18.09 -10.93 -2.68
CA VAL A 91 -18.21 -9.48 -2.87
C VAL A 91 -19.10 -9.18 -4.07
N ALA A 92 -19.76 -8.02 -4.07
CA ALA A 92 -20.46 -7.51 -5.24
C ALA A 92 -19.96 -6.11 -5.61
N PRO A 93 -19.76 -5.81 -6.91
CA PRO A 93 -19.38 -4.48 -7.35
C PRO A 93 -20.58 -3.53 -7.26
N LEU A 94 -20.44 -2.44 -6.51
CA LEU A 94 -21.48 -1.40 -6.37
C LEU A 94 -21.31 -0.31 -7.42
N ALA A 95 -20.09 0.21 -7.59
CA ALA A 95 -19.78 1.28 -8.50
C ALA A 95 -18.28 1.29 -8.86
N TRP A 96 -17.92 1.98 -9.94
CA TRP A 96 -16.54 2.40 -10.16
C TRP A 96 -16.23 3.61 -9.28
N HIS A 97 -14.98 3.72 -8.86
CA HIS A 97 -14.51 4.91 -8.14
C HIS A 97 -14.61 6.15 -9.06
N PRO A 98 -15.11 7.28 -8.56
CA PRO A 98 -15.33 8.46 -9.41
C PRO A 98 -14.06 8.98 -10.08
N ASP A 99 -12.93 9.01 -9.38
CA ASP A 99 -11.67 9.60 -9.87
C ASP A 99 -10.64 8.56 -10.30
N ASN A 100 -10.66 7.36 -9.69
CA ASN A 100 -9.68 6.32 -9.95
C ASN A 100 -10.22 5.22 -10.87
N ARG A 101 -9.95 5.31 -12.15
CA ARG A 101 -10.38 4.34 -13.18
C ARG A 101 -9.87 2.89 -12.94
N ASN A 102 -8.96 2.70 -11.99
CA ASN A 102 -8.43 1.38 -11.66
C ASN A 102 -9.07 0.80 -10.39
N ALA A 103 -9.99 1.50 -9.76
CA ALA A 103 -10.63 1.06 -8.53
C ALA A 103 -12.13 0.82 -8.73
N VAL A 104 -12.61 -0.29 -8.18
CA VAL A 104 -14.04 -0.60 -8.08
C VAL A 104 -14.43 -0.69 -6.62
N ILE A 105 -15.56 -0.07 -6.28
CA ILE A 105 -16.15 -0.10 -4.95
C ILE A 105 -16.93 -1.40 -4.84
N MET A 106 -16.51 -2.28 -3.95
CA MET A 106 -17.16 -3.57 -3.72
C MET A 106 -17.68 -3.66 -2.29
N VAL A 107 -18.80 -4.35 -2.12
CA VAL A 107 -19.38 -4.68 -0.82
C VAL A 107 -19.02 -6.11 -0.44
N ASP A 108 -18.66 -6.35 0.83
CA ASP A 108 -18.56 -7.69 1.42
C ASP A 108 -19.98 -8.19 1.73
N LEU A 109 -20.47 -9.17 0.95
CA LEU A 109 -21.80 -9.71 1.08
C LEU A 109 -22.00 -10.58 2.35
N ALA A 110 -20.91 -11.04 2.96
CA ALA A 110 -20.98 -11.80 4.21
C ALA A 110 -20.99 -10.88 5.46
N GLY A 111 -20.80 -9.57 5.27
CA GLY A 111 -20.85 -8.56 6.33
C GLY A 111 -22.28 -8.07 6.62
N ASP A 112 -22.41 -7.27 7.67
CA ASP A 112 -23.62 -6.54 7.98
C ASP A 112 -23.76 -5.33 7.04
N ILE A 113 -24.79 -5.33 6.20
CA ILE A 113 -25.08 -4.25 5.24
C ILE A 113 -25.96 -3.14 5.80
N SER A 114 -26.45 -3.25 7.06
CA SER A 114 -27.34 -2.25 7.66
C SER A 114 -26.77 -0.83 7.61
N PRO A 115 -25.47 -0.57 7.82
CA PRO A 115 -24.92 0.78 7.71
C PRO A 115 -25.16 1.40 6.33
N LEU A 116 -25.11 0.61 5.25
CA LEU A 116 -25.31 1.11 3.89
C LEU A 116 -26.75 1.54 3.63
N LEU A 117 -27.70 0.95 4.33
CA LEU A 117 -29.13 1.25 4.21
C LEU A 117 -29.53 2.46 5.07
N GLU A 118 -29.05 2.50 6.31
CA GLU A 118 -29.52 3.39 7.36
C GLU A 118 -28.75 4.73 7.42
N LEU A 119 -27.43 4.73 7.10
CA LEU A 119 -26.59 5.89 7.29
C LEU A 119 -26.55 6.77 6.03
N ASN A 120 -26.28 8.06 6.22
CA ASN A 120 -25.93 8.99 5.15
C ASN A 120 -24.45 8.84 4.74
N SER A 121 -24.05 9.52 3.65
CA SER A 121 -22.70 9.41 3.10
C SER A 121 -21.61 9.89 4.05
N ASP A 122 -21.85 10.96 4.83
CA ASP A 122 -20.86 11.54 5.73
C ASP A 122 -20.57 10.62 6.90
N THR A 123 -21.62 10.09 7.55
CA THR A 123 -21.50 9.13 8.66
C THR A 123 -20.89 7.80 8.15
N LEU A 124 -21.23 7.37 6.92
CA LEU A 124 -20.60 6.19 6.31
C LEU A 124 -19.11 6.40 6.10
N ARG A 125 -18.70 7.59 5.62
CA ARG A 125 -17.29 7.96 5.43
C ARG A 125 -16.55 7.92 6.76
N GLU A 126 -17.04 8.64 7.76
CA GLU A 126 -16.44 8.67 9.09
C GLU A 126 -16.27 7.25 9.64
N ARG A 127 -17.29 6.41 9.58
CA ARG A 127 -17.26 5.04 10.07
C ARG A 127 -16.32 4.14 9.26
N LEU A 128 -16.24 4.32 7.95
CA LEU A 128 -15.34 3.54 7.08
C LEU A 128 -13.87 3.76 7.42
N TYR A 129 -13.51 4.99 7.80
CA TYR A 129 -12.14 5.36 8.15
C TYR A 129 -11.84 5.29 9.66
N THR A 130 -12.84 4.96 10.47
CA THR A 130 -12.63 4.75 11.91
C THR A 130 -11.94 3.40 12.15
N PRO A 131 -10.83 3.36 12.91
CA PRO A 131 -10.19 2.10 13.30
C PRO A 131 -11.18 1.14 13.96
N LYS A 132 -11.03 -0.16 13.69
CA LYS A 132 -11.96 -1.18 14.17
C LYS A 132 -12.08 -1.17 15.70
N GLU A 133 -11.01 -0.92 16.40
CA GLU A 133 -10.95 -0.85 17.86
C GLU A 133 -11.76 0.33 18.41
N ALA A 134 -11.89 1.40 17.63
CA ALA A 134 -12.66 2.59 18.00
C ALA A 134 -14.15 2.50 17.64
N LEU A 135 -14.54 1.52 16.83
CA LEU A 135 -15.97 1.31 16.47
C LEU A 135 -16.79 0.74 17.64
N GLY A 136 -16.15 0.06 18.60
CA GLY A 136 -16.87 -0.63 19.68
C GLY A 136 -17.86 -1.66 19.13
N ASP A 137 -19.14 -1.56 19.52
CA ASP A 137 -20.21 -2.46 19.07
C ASP A 137 -20.86 -2.03 17.74
N LEU A 138 -20.40 -0.93 17.15
CA LEU A 138 -20.97 -0.46 15.87
C LEU A 138 -20.53 -1.36 14.72
N PRO A 139 -21.45 -1.75 13.81
CA PRO A 139 -21.09 -2.53 12.64
C PRO A 139 -20.19 -1.73 11.73
N ALA A 140 -19.07 -2.36 11.27
CA ALA A 140 -18.19 -1.77 10.30
C ALA A 140 -18.89 -1.63 8.94
N VAL A 141 -18.51 -0.60 8.17
CA VAL A 141 -19.03 -0.43 6.81
C VAL A 141 -18.43 -1.52 5.91
N PRO A 142 -19.23 -2.44 5.33
CA PRO A 142 -18.73 -3.59 4.60
C PRO A 142 -18.32 -3.24 3.15
N VAL A 143 -17.64 -2.11 2.96
CA VAL A 143 -17.22 -1.60 1.65
C VAL A 143 -15.71 -1.56 1.56
N LYS A 144 -15.19 -1.92 0.40
CA LYS A 144 -13.75 -1.80 0.11
C LYS A 144 -13.48 -1.40 -1.33
N LEU A 145 -12.33 -0.75 -1.55
CA LEU A 145 -11.80 -0.53 -2.89
C LEU A 145 -10.98 -1.74 -3.34
N VAL A 146 -11.30 -2.25 -4.53
CA VAL A 146 -10.52 -3.28 -5.21
C VAL A 146 -9.81 -2.65 -6.41
N HIS A 147 -8.48 -2.58 -6.35
CA HIS A 147 -7.67 -1.99 -7.40
C HIS A 147 -7.29 -3.05 -8.44
N ILE A 148 -7.89 -2.97 -9.63
CA ILE A 148 -7.70 -3.96 -10.71
C ILE A 148 -6.29 -3.93 -11.33
N ASN A 149 -5.50 -2.90 -11.08
CA ASN A 149 -4.09 -2.80 -11.48
C ASN A 149 -3.10 -3.30 -10.42
N LYS A 150 -3.60 -3.81 -9.27
CA LYS A 150 -2.78 -4.37 -8.19
C LYS A 150 -2.93 -5.89 -8.06
N CYS A 151 -3.19 -6.58 -9.18
CA CYS A 151 -3.35 -8.03 -9.25
C CYS A 151 -4.28 -8.61 -8.17
N PRO A 152 -5.50 -8.09 -7.96
CA PRO A 152 -6.40 -8.62 -6.95
C PRO A 152 -6.82 -10.05 -7.32
N VAL A 153 -6.99 -10.90 -6.32
CA VAL A 153 -7.55 -12.24 -6.51
C VAL A 153 -9.07 -12.12 -6.58
N LEU A 154 -9.61 -12.25 -7.77
CA LEU A 154 -11.05 -12.25 -8.05
C LEU A 154 -11.40 -13.50 -8.86
N ALA A 155 -12.52 -14.14 -8.52
CA ALA A 155 -13.06 -15.27 -9.26
C ALA A 155 -14.59 -15.22 -9.28
N GLN A 156 -15.21 -15.99 -10.17
CA GLN A 156 -16.67 -16.12 -10.19
C GLN A 156 -17.18 -16.73 -8.87
N ALA A 157 -18.35 -16.31 -8.40
CA ALA A 157 -18.92 -16.75 -7.13
C ALA A 157 -19.06 -18.27 -6.99
N ASN A 158 -19.31 -18.99 -8.10
CA ASN A 158 -19.43 -20.45 -8.12
C ASN A 158 -18.09 -21.18 -7.89
N THR A 159 -16.96 -20.50 -7.91
CA THR A 159 -15.65 -21.04 -7.55
C THR A 159 -15.59 -21.46 -6.08
N LEU A 160 -16.33 -20.77 -5.21
CA LEU A 160 -16.46 -21.13 -3.80
C LEU A 160 -17.60 -22.16 -3.68
N ARG A 161 -17.22 -23.43 -3.53
CA ARG A 161 -18.17 -24.52 -3.35
C ARG A 161 -18.89 -24.42 -2.00
N PRO A 162 -20.06 -25.06 -1.84
CA PRO A 162 -20.81 -25.02 -0.56
C PRO A 162 -19.95 -25.43 0.63
N GLU A 163 -19.27 -26.57 0.51
CA GLU A 163 -18.43 -27.14 1.57
C GLU A 163 -17.25 -26.23 1.96
N ASP A 164 -16.70 -25.50 0.98
CA ASP A 164 -15.62 -24.54 1.24
C ASP A 164 -16.17 -23.28 1.91
N ALA A 165 -17.35 -22.81 1.52
CA ALA A 165 -18.01 -21.68 2.14
C ALA A 165 -18.34 -22.00 3.62
N ASP A 166 -18.89 -23.18 3.89
CA ASP A 166 -19.22 -23.63 5.25
C ASP A 166 -17.97 -23.72 6.13
N ARG A 167 -16.88 -24.30 5.60
CA ARG A 167 -15.59 -24.37 6.28
C ARG A 167 -15.01 -22.99 6.62
N LEU A 168 -15.27 -22.00 5.79
CA LEU A 168 -14.82 -20.61 5.96
C LEU A 168 -15.81 -19.74 6.73
N GLY A 169 -16.91 -20.30 7.21
CA GLY A 169 -17.96 -19.58 7.93
C GLY A 169 -18.70 -18.54 7.07
N ILE A 170 -18.74 -18.74 5.75
CA ILE A 170 -19.42 -17.84 4.81
C ILE A 170 -20.82 -18.40 4.53
N ASN A 171 -21.83 -17.79 5.11
CA ASN A 171 -23.23 -18.15 4.85
C ASN A 171 -23.66 -17.63 3.47
N ARG A 172 -23.70 -18.54 2.49
CA ARG A 172 -24.04 -18.22 1.09
C ARG A 172 -25.47 -17.67 0.95
N GLN A 173 -26.44 -18.19 1.72
CA GLN A 173 -27.82 -17.68 1.66
C GLN A 173 -27.88 -16.24 2.17
N HIS A 174 -27.24 -15.94 3.30
CA HIS A 174 -27.11 -14.58 3.79
C HIS A 174 -26.50 -13.62 2.76
N CYS A 175 -25.43 -14.05 2.06
CA CYS A 175 -24.83 -13.26 0.98
C CYS A 175 -25.83 -13.00 -0.16
N LEU A 176 -26.65 -13.98 -0.53
CA LEU A 176 -27.68 -13.80 -1.57
C LEU A 176 -28.82 -12.88 -1.12
N ASP A 177 -29.22 -12.97 0.14
CA ASP A 177 -30.24 -12.10 0.72
C ASP A 177 -29.74 -10.65 0.75
N ASN A 178 -28.49 -10.42 1.20
CA ASN A 178 -27.84 -9.11 1.16
C ASN A 178 -27.74 -8.56 -0.27
N LEU A 179 -27.36 -9.40 -1.22
CA LEU A 179 -27.30 -9.01 -2.63
C LEU A 179 -28.66 -8.57 -3.17
N LYS A 180 -29.73 -9.28 -2.81
CA LYS A 180 -31.09 -8.92 -3.19
C LYS A 180 -31.48 -7.57 -2.59
N VAL A 181 -31.26 -7.38 -1.29
CA VAL A 181 -31.55 -6.11 -0.61
C VAL A 181 -30.80 -4.94 -1.27
N LEU A 182 -29.52 -5.12 -1.61
CA LEU A 182 -28.74 -4.07 -2.27
C LEU A 182 -29.24 -3.75 -3.69
N ARG A 183 -29.72 -4.74 -4.43
CA ARG A 183 -30.35 -4.54 -5.76
C ARG A 183 -31.67 -3.79 -5.67
N ASP A 184 -32.44 -4.07 -4.61
CA ASP A 184 -33.73 -3.41 -4.35
C ASP A 184 -33.55 -1.97 -3.81
N ASN A 185 -32.30 -1.58 -3.42
CA ASN A 185 -31.94 -0.27 -2.86
C ASN A 185 -30.85 0.43 -3.69
N PRO A 186 -31.14 0.87 -4.92
CA PRO A 186 -30.13 1.45 -5.85
C PRO A 186 -29.46 2.72 -5.32
N GLN A 187 -30.10 3.47 -4.42
CA GLN A 187 -29.56 4.67 -3.76
C GLN A 187 -28.27 4.38 -2.95
N VAL A 188 -28.04 3.13 -2.54
CA VAL A 188 -26.79 2.73 -1.88
C VAL A 188 -25.58 3.01 -2.77
N ARG A 189 -25.71 2.85 -4.10
CA ARG A 189 -24.62 3.12 -5.05
C ARG A 189 -24.21 4.59 -5.02
N GLU A 190 -25.16 5.50 -5.01
CA GLU A 190 -24.90 6.95 -4.96
C GLU A 190 -24.19 7.32 -3.65
N LYS A 191 -24.68 6.75 -2.52
CA LYS A 191 -24.04 6.97 -1.20
C LYS A 191 -22.58 6.50 -1.18
N VAL A 192 -22.28 5.31 -1.68
CA VAL A 192 -20.91 4.80 -1.65
C VAL A 192 -20.00 5.53 -2.63
N VAL A 193 -20.52 6.02 -3.76
CA VAL A 193 -19.74 6.89 -4.67
C VAL A 193 -19.38 8.20 -3.96
N ALA A 194 -20.35 8.83 -3.25
CA ALA A 194 -20.12 10.05 -2.52
C ALA A 194 -19.05 9.92 -1.41
N ILE A 195 -18.95 8.75 -0.77
CA ILE A 195 -17.87 8.49 0.22
C ILE A 195 -16.48 8.74 -0.38
N PHE A 196 -16.28 8.38 -1.65
CA PHE A 196 -14.97 8.44 -2.31
C PHE A 196 -14.78 9.64 -3.23
N ALA A 197 -15.84 10.41 -3.52
CA ALA A 197 -15.79 11.58 -4.41
C ALA A 197 -15.10 12.80 -3.78
N GLU A 198 -15.07 12.88 -2.45
CA GLU A 198 -14.52 14.00 -1.68
C GLU A 198 -13.18 13.64 -1.03
N ALA A 199 -12.34 12.85 -1.70
CA ALA A 199 -10.97 12.69 -1.24
C ALA A 199 -10.28 14.05 -1.22
N GLU A 200 -9.68 14.41 -0.08
CA GLU A 200 -8.87 15.62 0.00
C GLU A 200 -7.85 15.62 -1.13
N PRO A 201 -7.73 16.73 -1.89
CA PRO A 201 -6.76 16.79 -2.96
C PRO A 201 -5.36 16.59 -2.38
N PHE A 202 -4.57 15.75 -3.05
CA PHE A 202 -3.16 15.59 -2.69
C PHE A 202 -2.47 16.95 -2.77
N VAL A 203 -2.01 17.47 -1.62
CA VAL A 203 -1.21 18.68 -1.56
C VAL A 203 0.24 18.30 -1.84
N PRO A 204 0.81 18.74 -2.98
CA PRO A 204 2.20 18.44 -3.29
C PRO A 204 3.14 19.01 -2.22
N SER A 205 4.11 18.23 -1.80
CA SER A 205 5.17 18.71 -0.91
C SER A 205 5.95 19.84 -1.59
N GLU A 206 6.33 20.89 -0.86
CA GLU A 206 7.26 21.92 -1.36
C GLU A 206 8.69 21.38 -1.51
N ASN A 207 9.03 20.32 -0.77
CA ASN A 207 10.30 19.65 -0.87
C ASN A 207 10.36 18.78 -2.13
N VAL A 208 11.24 19.11 -3.08
CA VAL A 208 11.41 18.38 -4.35
C VAL A 208 11.81 16.92 -4.17
N ASP A 209 12.51 16.58 -3.09
CA ASP A 209 12.90 15.19 -2.78
C ASP A 209 11.69 14.32 -2.42
N ALA A 210 10.59 14.92 -1.96
CA ALA A 210 9.33 14.23 -1.66
C ALA A 210 8.35 14.20 -2.85
N GLN A 211 8.70 14.78 -4.00
CA GLN A 211 7.82 14.94 -5.17
C GLN A 211 7.92 13.81 -6.19
N LEU A 212 8.38 12.62 -5.80
CA LEU A 212 8.54 11.48 -6.73
C LEU A 212 7.24 11.13 -7.48
N TYR A 213 6.10 11.26 -6.82
CA TYR A 213 4.79 10.92 -7.37
C TYR A 213 4.00 12.10 -7.97
N ASN A 214 4.59 13.30 -8.03
CA ASN A 214 3.91 14.49 -8.56
C ASN A 214 3.84 14.54 -10.09
N GLY A 215 4.34 13.52 -10.77
CA GLY A 215 4.32 13.37 -12.21
C GLY A 215 5.54 12.60 -12.74
N PHE A 216 5.43 12.15 -13.97
CA PHE A 216 6.51 11.45 -14.65
C PHE A 216 7.39 12.45 -15.42
N PHE A 217 8.69 12.24 -15.36
CA PHE A 217 9.64 12.97 -16.23
C PHE A 217 9.48 12.56 -17.68
N SER A 218 9.64 13.51 -18.59
CA SER A 218 9.66 13.24 -20.03
C SER A 218 10.87 12.36 -20.43
N ASP A 219 10.80 11.77 -21.61
CA ASP A 219 11.93 10.99 -22.13
C ASP A 219 13.17 11.88 -22.38
N ALA A 220 12.95 13.15 -22.77
CA ALA A 220 14.01 14.14 -22.91
C ALA A 220 14.66 14.45 -21.56
N ASP A 221 13.87 14.68 -20.51
CA ASP A 221 14.39 14.89 -19.16
C ASP A 221 15.15 13.67 -18.64
N ARG A 222 14.67 12.47 -18.90
CA ARG A 222 15.38 11.23 -18.52
C ARG A 222 16.73 11.09 -19.23
N ALA A 223 16.79 11.42 -20.52
CA ALA A 223 18.05 11.44 -21.26
C ALA A 223 19.02 12.48 -20.67
N ALA A 224 18.52 13.68 -20.36
CA ALA A 224 19.31 14.73 -19.73
C ALA A 224 19.82 14.33 -18.33
N MET A 225 18.98 13.69 -17.49
CA MET A 225 19.40 13.14 -16.20
C MET A 225 20.50 12.07 -16.34
N ASN A 226 20.46 11.23 -17.38
CA ASN A 226 21.52 10.26 -17.64
C ASN A 226 22.86 10.96 -17.97
N ILE A 227 22.84 12.09 -18.71
CA ILE A 227 24.05 12.88 -18.96
C ILE A 227 24.59 13.43 -17.62
N VAL A 228 23.73 13.95 -16.74
CA VAL A 228 24.12 14.41 -15.39
C VAL A 228 24.82 13.29 -14.61
N LEU A 229 24.24 12.08 -14.59
CA LEU A 229 24.80 10.94 -13.87
C LEU A 229 26.17 10.45 -14.43
N GLN A 230 26.43 10.67 -15.73
CA GLN A 230 27.69 10.29 -16.41
C GLN A 230 28.75 11.41 -16.37
N THR A 231 28.36 12.62 -15.97
CA THR A 231 29.27 13.78 -15.93
C THR A 231 30.07 13.75 -14.64
N ASP A 232 31.40 14.05 -14.73
CA ASP A 232 32.24 14.24 -13.55
C ASP A 232 31.60 15.31 -12.64
N PRO A 233 31.39 15.02 -11.34
CA PRO A 233 30.71 15.94 -10.43
C PRO A 233 31.26 17.35 -10.37
N ARG A 234 32.55 17.53 -10.62
CA ARG A 234 33.22 18.84 -10.69
C ARG A 234 32.82 19.68 -11.90
N ASN A 235 32.32 19.02 -12.96
CA ASN A 235 31.84 19.66 -14.17
C ASN A 235 30.35 19.93 -14.21
N LEU A 236 29.58 19.41 -13.23
CA LEU A 236 28.13 19.60 -13.16
C LEU A 236 27.70 21.06 -13.12
N PRO A 237 28.39 21.99 -12.41
CA PRO A 237 28.03 23.41 -12.43
C PRO A 237 28.12 24.09 -13.80
N ALA A 238 29.02 23.59 -14.67
CA ALA A 238 29.23 24.12 -16.01
C ALA A 238 28.40 23.42 -17.10
N LEU A 239 27.55 22.46 -16.71
CA LEU A 239 26.77 21.66 -17.64
C LEU A 239 25.61 22.49 -18.19
N ASP A 240 25.67 22.81 -19.50
CA ASP A 240 24.58 23.55 -20.19
C ASP A 240 23.51 22.57 -20.68
N ILE A 241 22.59 22.24 -19.77
CA ILE A 241 21.41 21.38 -20.06
C ILE A 241 20.16 22.10 -19.59
N THR A 242 19.16 22.13 -20.47
CA THR A 242 17.82 22.61 -20.12
C THR A 242 16.90 21.45 -19.81
N PHE A 243 16.18 21.53 -18.68
CA PHE A 243 15.17 20.56 -18.29
C PHE A 243 13.77 21.13 -18.51
N ALA A 244 12.84 20.32 -19.00
CA ALA A 244 11.44 20.69 -19.11
C ALA A 244 10.77 20.72 -17.70
N ASP A 245 11.16 19.80 -16.84
CA ASP A 245 10.67 19.70 -15.46
C ASP A 245 11.58 20.47 -14.49
N LYS A 246 11.04 21.54 -13.92
CA LYS A 246 11.78 22.46 -13.00
C LYS A 246 12.25 21.78 -11.70
N ARG A 247 11.70 20.61 -11.36
CA ARG A 247 12.17 19.84 -10.19
C ARG A 247 13.62 19.39 -10.36
N ILE A 248 14.03 19.09 -11.60
CA ILE A 248 15.33 18.47 -11.88
C ILE A 248 16.50 19.41 -11.54
N GLU A 249 16.38 20.70 -11.77
CA GLU A 249 17.41 21.67 -11.39
C GLU A 249 17.70 21.65 -9.88
N LYS A 250 16.63 21.64 -9.07
CA LYS A 250 16.75 21.55 -7.61
C LYS A 250 17.28 20.17 -7.17
N LEU A 251 16.81 19.09 -7.80
CA LEU A 251 17.28 17.72 -7.53
C LEU A 251 18.74 17.53 -7.90
N MET A 252 19.21 18.13 -8.99
CA MET A 252 20.62 18.10 -9.40
C MET A 252 21.52 18.78 -8.38
N PHE A 253 21.12 19.94 -7.85
CA PHE A 253 21.82 20.60 -6.75
C PHE A 253 21.88 19.71 -5.50
N ASN A 254 20.73 19.17 -5.07
CA ASN A 254 20.63 18.29 -3.90
C ASN A 254 21.47 17.00 -4.10
N TYR A 255 21.46 16.44 -5.29
CA TYR A 255 22.28 15.28 -5.65
C TYR A 255 23.77 15.57 -5.50
N ARG A 256 24.25 16.70 -6.03
CA ARG A 256 25.64 17.10 -5.93
C ARG A 256 26.04 17.40 -4.47
N ALA A 257 25.20 18.13 -3.76
CA ALA A 257 25.44 18.51 -2.37
C ALA A 257 25.53 17.28 -1.42
N ARG A 258 24.70 16.26 -1.64
CA ARG A 258 24.72 15.02 -0.82
C ARG A 258 25.90 14.11 -1.15
N ASN A 259 26.16 13.91 -2.43
CA ASN A 259 27.11 12.89 -2.86
C ASN A 259 28.53 13.43 -3.09
N TYR A 260 28.65 14.72 -3.38
CA TYR A 260 29.92 15.35 -3.76
C TYR A 260 30.11 16.74 -3.12
N PRO A 261 30.01 16.84 -1.78
CA PRO A 261 30.01 18.14 -1.08
C PRO A 261 31.29 18.96 -1.35
N GLY A 262 32.42 18.30 -1.60
CA GLY A 262 33.69 18.99 -1.95
C GLY A 262 33.69 19.68 -3.33
N THR A 263 32.62 19.57 -4.11
CA THR A 263 32.46 20.28 -5.40
C THR A 263 31.63 21.56 -5.27
N LEU A 264 31.12 21.85 -4.08
CA LEU A 264 30.34 23.07 -3.82
C LEU A 264 31.27 24.27 -3.57
N ASP A 265 30.90 25.41 -4.14
CA ASP A 265 31.51 26.69 -3.73
C ASP A 265 30.95 27.19 -2.38
N GLU A 266 31.48 28.29 -1.85
CA GLU A 266 31.07 28.84 -0.55
C GLU A 266 29.57 29.18 -0.48
N ALA A 267 29.02 29.78 -1.53
CA ALA A 267 27.62 30.15 -1.60
C ALA A 267 26.71 28.92 -1.66
N GLU A 268 27.11 27.89 -2.39
CA GLU A 268 26.41 26.62 -2.47
C GLU A 268 26.48 25.84 -1.15
N GLN A 269 27.61 25.90 -0.44
CA GLN A 269 27.75 25.30 0.90
C GLN A 269 26.80 25.98 1.91
N GLU A 270 26.73 27.30 1.93
CA GLU A 270 25.79 28.02 2.79
C GLU A 270 24.34 27.72 2.43
N ARG A 271 23.99 27.68 1.12
CA ARG A 271 22.66 27.28 0.65
C ARG A 271 22.31 25.88 1.10
N TRP A 272 23.25 24.94 1.04
CA TRP A 272 23.03 23.57 1.49
C TRP A 272 22.86 23.48 3.01
N LEU A 273 23.65 24.22 3.76
CA LEU A 273 23.52 24.31 5.22
C LEU A 273 22.16 24.87 5.62
N GLN A 274 21.71 25.93 4.96
CA GLN A 274 20.37 26.50 5.20
C GLN A 274 19.27 25.51 4.85
N HIS A 275 19.41 24.74 3.75
CA HIS A 275 18.46 23.68 3.40
C HIS A 275 18.39 22.63 4.51
N ARG A 276 19.51 22.19 5.06
CA ARG A 276 19.53 21.21 6.17
C ARG A 276 18.86 21.78 7.42
N ARG A 277 19.14 23.02 7.79
CA ARG A 277 18.50 23.69 8.94
C ARG A 277 16.98 23.81 8.80
N ASN A 278 16.49 24.00 7.59
CA ASN A 278 15.06 24.07 7.31
C ASN A 278 14.38 22.68 7.39
N VAL A 279 15.11 21.61 7.10
CA VAL A 279 14.60 20.22 7.21
C VAL A 279 14.72 19.72 8.65
N PHE A 280 15.87 19.94 9.28
CA PHE A 280 16.16 19.52 10.65
C PHE A 280 15.96 20.68 11.62
N THR A 281 14.69 21.08 11.80
CA THR A 281 14.38 22.15 12.76
C THR A 281 14.63 21.70 14.20
N PRO A 282 14.88 22.64 15.13
CA PRO A 282 15.07 22.32 16.55
C PRO A 282 13.92 21.48 17.13
N GLU A 283 12.67 21.77 16.71
CA GLU A 283 11.48 21.04 17.15
C GLU A 283 11.51 19.59 16.66
N PHE A 284 11.86 19.36 15.38
CA PHE A 284 12.00 18.03 14.81
C PHE A 284 13.09 17.24 15.54
N LEU A 285 14.26 17.83 15.74
CA LEU A 285 15.39 17.18 16.41
C LEU A 285 15.09 16.82 17.86
N ASN A 286 14.41 17.70 18.59
CA ASN A 286 13.98 17.43 19.95
C ASN A 286 12.97 16.28 20.02
N SER A 287 11.97 16.27 19.13
CA SER A 287 10.98 15.19 19.04
C SER A 287 11.65 13.87 18.70
N TYR A 288 12.58 13.86 17.73
CA TYR A 288 13.33 12.67 17.33
C TYR A 288 14.22 12.15 18.47
N ALA A 289 14.90 13.02 19.19
CA ALA A 289 15.72 12.63 20.35
C ALA A 289 14.87 12.01 21.46
N GLN A 290 13.70 12.58 21.75
CA GLN A 290 12.77 12.01 22.75
C GLN A 290 12.25 10.63 22.33
N GLU A 291 11.94 10.44 21.06
CA GLU A 291 11.53 9.13 20.55
C GLU A 291 12.65 8.09 20.68
N LEU A 292 13.89 8.46 20.33
CA LEU A 292 15.05 7.56 20.48
C LEU A 292 15.29 7.20 21.96
N GLU A 293 15.14 8.16 22.88
CA GLU A 293 15.29 7.93 24.32
C GLU A 293 14.20 6.98 24.85
N MET A 294 12.94 7.19 24.46
CA MET A 294 11.84 6.31 24.81
C MET A 294 12.07 4.88 24.30
N LEU A 295 12.45 4.72 23.02
CA LEU A 295 12.77 3.42 22.45
C LEU A 295 13.98 2.77 23.12
N TYR A 296 15.00 3.54 23.49
CA TYR A 296 16.17 3.03 24.20
C TYR A 296 15.80 2.41 25.55
N GLY A 297 14.89 3.05 26.29
CA GLY A 297 14.33 2.50 27.53
C GLY A 297 13.46 1.27 27.29
N GLN A 298 12.61 1.29 26.26
CA GLN A 298 11.76 0.14 25.91
C GLN A 298 12.57 -1.13 25.57
N TYR A 299 13.77 -0.96 24.97
CA TYR A 299 14.65 -2.06 24.61
C TYR A 299 15.77 -2.28 25.64
N GLU A 300 15.50 -2.00 26.93
CA GLU A 300 16.44 -2.31 28.01
C GLU A 300 16.77 -3.81 28.02
N GLY A 301 18.08 -4.13 28.05
CA GLY A 301 18.59 -5.50 27.99
C GLY A 301 18.80 -6.05 26.55
N ASN A 302 18.43 -5.33 25.49
CA ASN A 302 18.75 -5.69 24.12
C ASN A 302 19.92 -4.84 23.60
N ALA A 303 21.15 -5.34 23.76
CA ALA A 303 22.37 -4.60 23.45
C ALA A 303 22.48 -4.20 21.97
N GLU A 304 21.99 -5.04 21.04
CA GLU A 304 22.03 -4.77 19.59
C GLU A 304 21.13 -3.59 19.23
N LYS A 305 19.88 -3.59 19.68
CA LYS A 305 18.95 -2.49 19.44
C LYS A 305 19.40 -1.20 20.11
N GLN A 306 19.93 -1.28 21.35
CA GLN A 306 20.47 -0.11 22.03
C GLN A 306 21.69 0.48 21.32
N ALA A 307 22.57 -0.35 20.75
CA ALA A 307 23.71 0.12 19.96
C ALA A 307 23.23 0.84 18.67
N LEU A 308 22.20 0.30 17.99
CA LEU A 308 21.59 0.93 16.81
C LEU A 308 21.00 2.30 17.16
N LEU A 309 20.24 2.42 18.24
CA LEU A 309 19.63 3.69 18.67
C LEU A 309 20.68 4.74 19.03
N LYS A 310 21.80 4.34 19.67
CA LYS A 310 22.95 5.24 19.91
C LYS A 310 23.59 5.72 18.59
N ALA A 311 23.78 4.82 17.64
CA ALA A 311 24.33 5.18 16.34
C ALA A 311 23.43 6.15 15.58
N LEU A 312 22.10 5.98 15.64
CA LEU A 312 21.14 6.91 15.05
C LEU A 312 21.19 8.29 15.72
N PHE A 313 21.31 8.35 17.03
CA PHE A 313 21.48 9.61 17.75
C PHE A 313 22.76 10.35 17.36
N GLN A 314 23.89 9.64 17.29
CA GLN A 314 25.17 10.21 16.83
C GLN A 314 25.09 10.71 15.39
N TYR A 315 24.52 9.91 14.50
CA TYR A 315 24.31 10.32 13.11
C TYR A 315 23.45 11.59 13.00
N ALA A 316 22.39 11.69 13.78
CA ALA A 316 21.55 12.91 13.78
C ALA A 316 22.33 14.16 14.20
N GLN A 317 23.31 14.03 15.11
CA GLN A 317 24.19 15.13 15.53
C GLN A 317 25.21 15.53 14.43
N GLU A 318 25.66 14.58 13.61
CA GLU A 318 26.65 14.82 12.56
C GLU A 318 26.05 15.49 11.31
N ILE A 319 24.76 15.29 11.04
CA ILE A 319 24.10 15.84 9.84
C ILE A 319 23.51 17.25 10.04
N VAL A 320 23.48 17.77 11.23
CA VAL A 320 23.01 19.12 11.58
C VAL A 320 24.18 20.10 11.66
#